data_cd3d27da9b662ced4993ea09022ddff8
#
_entry.id   cd3d27da9b662ced4993ea09022ddff8
#
_cell.length_a   1.000
_cell.length_b   1.000
_cell.length_c   1.000
_cell.angle_alpha   90.00
_cell.angle_beta   90.00
_cell.angle_gamma   90.00
#
_symmetry.space_group_name_H-M   'P 1'
#
loop_
_entity.id
_entity.type
_entity.pdbx_description
1 polymer ?
#
loop_
_entity_poly.entity_id
_entity_poly.type
_entity_poly.pdbx_seq_one_letter_code
_entity_poly.pdbx_strand_id
1 'polypeptide(L)'
;MTVTVAAPWPRARLPLAFSIPKGEDTRNEDSFHRSTTGVYALSDGASISFDSASWARILVRRYTKSPQFTRAWLSAAIAEFRKLYDRDRLSWVQQASFDKGSFASLLGVRFIDAGRLIQVLSIGDSLAVLCDGDYIKATFPFSAASQFTRSPQLLCTNPAENVFLDKVDADYDLVADWSFQGLAQPALLCMTDALGHWLLSQRDRNPAPISLLRKV
;
A
#
# COMPACT_ATOMS: atom_id res chain seq x y z
N MET A 1 1.24 -10.35 -5.54
CA MET A 1 0.29 -10.35 -4.41
C MET A 1 1.10 -10.32 -3.12
N THR A 2 0.98 -9.25 -2.34
CA THR A 2 1.77 -9.07 -1.11
C THR A 2 0.84 -8.95 0.09
N VAL A 3 1.07 -9.76 1.11
CA VAL A 3 0.38 -9.71 2.39
C VAL A 3 1.39 -9.38 3.49
N THR A 4 1.07 -8.40 4.31
CA THR A 4 1.84 -8.12 5.52
C THR A 4 0.92 -8.23 6.72
N VAL A 5 1.28 -9.08 7.68
CA VAL A 5 0.59 -9.20 8.96
C VAL A 5 1.44 -8.50 10.01
N ALA A 6 0.94 -7.43 10.59
CA ALA A 6 1.53 -6.77 11.74
C ALA A 6 0.65 -7.05 12.97
N ALA A 7 1.20 -7.69 13.99
CA ALA A 7 0.51 -7.89 15.27
C ALA A 7 1.11 -6.93 16.29
N PRO A 8 0.31 -6.14 16.99
CA PRO A 8 0.78 -5.31 18.10
C PRO A 8 0.60 -6.03 19.43
N TRP A 9 1.59 -5.82 20.31
CA TRP A 9 1.50 -5.98 21.75
C TRP A 9 2.21 -7.17 22.40
N PRO A 10 2.71 -7.10 23.63
CA PRO A 10 4.15 -7.09 23.92
C PRO A 10 4.89 -8.38 23.60
N ARG A 11 4.28 -9.28 22.88
CA ARG A 11 4.87 -10.48 22.24
C ARG A 11 4.43 -10.54 20.77
N ALA A 12 4.52 -9.39 20.05
CA ALA A 12 4.24 -9.38 18.62
C ALA A 12 5.05 -10.49 17.93
N ARG A 13 4.36 -11.46 17.35
CA ARG A 13 4.99 -12.33 16.36
C ARG A 13 5.54 -11.42 15.27
N LEU A 14 6.74 -11.71 14.80
CA LEU A 14 7.34 -10.95 13.68
C LEU A 14 6.34 -10.85 12.55
N PRO A 15 6.17 -9.66 11.96
CA PRO A 15 5.26 -9.51 10.81
C PRO A 15 5.69 -10.49 9.73
N LEU A 16 4.76 -11.28 9.26
CA LEU A 16 4.95 -12.15 8.11
C LEU A 16 4.65 -11.33 6.86
N ALA A 17 5.57 -11.30 5.92
CA ALA A 17 5.38 -10.69 4.63
C ALA A 17 5.81 -11.68 3.54
N PHE A 18 4.97 -11.84 2.51
CA PHE A 18 5.30 -12.60 1.32
C PHE A 18 4.74 -11.89 0.10
N SER A 19 5.40 -12.07 -1.01
CA SER A 19 5.00 -11.54 -2.30
C SER A 19 5.26 -12.58 -3.38
N ILE A 20 4.30 -12.73 -4.28
CA ILE A 20 4.36 -13.69 -5.39
C ILE A 20 4.27 -12.88 -6.68
N PRO A 21 5.25 -12.99 -7.60
CA PRO A 21 5.18 -12.34 -8.89
C PRO A 21 4.02 -12.89 -9.73
N LYS A 22 3.54 -12.09 -10.69
CA LYS A 22 2.41 -12.47 -11.57
C LYS A 22 2.75 -13.64 -12.52
N GLY A 23 4.04 -13.96 -12.73
CA GLY A 23 4.54 -15.06 -13.55
C GLY A 23 5.98 -15.37 -13.21
N GLU A 24 6.46 -16.57 -13.59
CA GLU A 24 7.81 -17.07 -13.25
C GLU A 24 8.93 -16.15 -13.74
N ASP A 25 8.77 -15.54 -14.93
CA ASP A 25 9.76 -14.68 -15.58
C ASP A 25 9.43 -13.16 -15.43
N THR A 26 8.41 -12.79 -14.64
CA THR A 26 8.04 -11.39 -14.48
C THR A 26 8.66 -10.78 -13.23
N ARG A 27 9.21 -9.57 -13.38
CA ARG A 27 9.68 -8.80 -12.23
C ARG A 27 8.50 -8.49 -11.31
N ASN A 28 8.68 -8.78 -10.03
CA ASN A 28 7.68 -8.40 -9.04
C ASN A 28 7.64 -6.88 -8.89
N GLU A 29 6.49 -6.30 -9.13
CA GLU A 29 6.22 -4.85 -9.06
C GLU A 29 5.78 -4.42 -7.66
N ASP A 30 5.34 -5.37 -6.83
CA ASP A 30 5.03 -5.12 -5.42
C ASP A 30 6.31 -4.86 -4.62
N SER A 31 6.20 -3.96 -3.66
CA SER A 31 7.28 -3.68 -2.72
C SER A 31 6.73 -3.56 -1.31
N PHE A 32 7.47 -4.13 -0.36
CA PHE A 32 7.20 -4.01 1.06
C PHE A 32 8.46 -3.56 1.80
N HIS A 33 8.29 -2.71 2.79
CA HIS A 33 9.36 -2.32 3.68
C HIS A 33 8.85 -2.10 5.11
N ARG A 34 9.73 -2.33 6.10
CA ARG A 34 9.47 -2.06 7.52
C ARG A 34 10.64 -1.34 8.16
N SER A 35 10.35 -0.44 9.08
CA SER A 35 11.37 0.14 9.97
C SER A 35 11.47 -0.66 11.27
N THR A 36 12.54 -0.44 12.01
CA THR A 36 12.71 -0.95 13.38
C THR A 36 11.82 -0.23 14.40
N THR A 37 11.23 0.89 14.02
CA THR A 37 10.36 1.73 14.86
C THR A 37 8.87 1.45 14.70
N GLY A 38 8.49 0.34 14.05
CA GLY A 38 7.08 -0.06 13.90
C GLY A 38 6.33 0.69 12.80
N VAL A 39 7.05 1.16 11.77
CA VAL A 39 6.44 1.71 10.56
C VAL A 39 6.55 0.68 9.44
N TYR A 40 5.45 0.46 8.74
CA TYR A 40 5.32 -0.50 7.64
C TYR A 40 4.79 0.21 6.41
N ALA A 41 5.20 -0.23 5.24
CA ALA A 41 4.66 0.25 3.98
C ALA A 41 4.60 -0.86 2.94
N LEU A 42 3.53 -0.82 2.15
CA LEU A 42 3.26 -1.67 1.00
C LEU A 42 2.99 -0.77 -0.21
N SER A 43 3.44 -1.16 -1.38
CA SER A 43 3.19 -0.47 -2.64
C SER A 43 3.08 -1.47 -3.76
N ASP A 44 2.06 -1.32 -4.59
CA ASP A 44 1.84 -2.08 -5.83
C ASP A 44 2.15 -1.17 -7.01
N GLY A 45 3.05 -1.60 -7.87
CA GLY A 45 3.47 -0.89 -9.07
C GLY A 45 2.61 -1.25 -10.28
N ALA A 46 2.09 -0.26 -11.01
CA ALA A 46 1.28 -0.48 -12.19
C ALA A 46 2.11 -1.04 -13.34
N SER A 47 1.80 -2.28 -13.78
CA SER A 47 2.58 -3.08 -14.75
C SER A 47 2.81 -2.42 -16.11
N ILE A 48 1.93 -1.51 -16.52
CA ILE A 48 2.02 -0.81 -17.83
C ILE A 48 2.82 0.48 -17.78
N SER A 49 3.40 0.85 -16.61
CA SER A 49 4.14 2.08 -16.44
C SER A 49 5.66 1.87 -16.46
N PHE A 50 6.42 2.95 -16.61
CA PHE A 50 7.89 2.88 -16.66
C PHE A 50 8.46 2.48 -15.30
N ASP A 51 9.14 1.34 -15.21
CA ASP A 51 9.80 0.77 -14.01
C ASP A 51 9.04 1.03 -12.69
N SER A 52 7.78 0.61 -12.65
CA SER A 52 6.89 0.73 -11.48
C SER A 52 7.46 0.05 -10.24
N ALA A 53 8.23 -1.03 -10.41
CA ALA A 53 8.88 -1.74 -9.31
C ALA A 53 9.92 -0.87 -8.57
N SER A 54 10.71 -0.07 -9.29
CA SER A 54 11.64 0.86 -8.65
C SER A 54 10.91 2.01 -7.97
N TRP A 55 9.81 2.49 -8.57
CA TRP A 55 8.97 3.51 -7.97
C TRP A 55 8.32 3.02 -6.67
N ALA A 56 7.66 1.87 -6.68
CA ALA A 56 7.09 1.23 -5.49
C ALA A 56 8.12 1.07 -4.37
N ARG A 57 9.35 0.63 -4.71
CA ARG A 57 10.45 0.47 -3.74
C ARG A 57 10.88 1.79 -3.10
N ILE A 58 10.94 2.87 -3.86
CA ILE A 58 11.26 4.20 -3.35
C ILE A 58 10.17 4.66 -2.38
N LEU A 59 8.90 4.53 -2.74
CA LEU A 59 7.77 4.93 -1.91
C LEU A 59 7.80 4.25 -0.54
N VAL A 60 7.92 2.92 -0.49
CA VAL A 60 7.90 2.19 0.78
C VAL A 60 9.11 2.49 1.67
N ARG A 61 10.31 2.63 1.09
CA ARG A 61 11.52 2.97 1.85
C ARG A 61 11.47 4.38 2.42
N ARG A 62 10.97 5.33 1.63
CA ARG A 62 10.84 6.72 2.09
C ARG A 62 9.77 6.83 3.18
N TYR A 63 8.62 6.20 3.00
CA TYR A 63 7.56 6.24 4.00
C TYR A 63 8.01 5.64 5.33
N THR A 64 8.67 4.49 5.33
CA THR A 64 9.15 3.86 6.57
C THR A 64 10.26 4.64 7.27
N LYS A 65 11.01 5.47 6.53
CA LYS A 65 12.02 6.39 7.11
C LYS A 65 11.39 7.68 7.65
N SER A 66 10.39 8.21 6.96
CA SER A 66 9.68 9.45 7.31
C SER A 66 8.18 9.27 7.04
N PRO A 67 7.39 8.79 8.04
CA PRO A 67 6.00 8.39 7.85
C PRO A 67 5.06 9.60 7.86
N GLN A 68 5.34 10.58 7.02
CA GLN A 68 4.55 11.78 6.79
C GLN A 68 4.42 12.00 5.30
N PHE A 69 3.21 11.91 4.79
CA PHE A 69 2.94 12.18 3.38
C PHE A 69 2.64 13.67 3.20
N THR A 70 3.46 14.34 2.40
CA THR A 70 3.29 15.75 2.01
C THR A 70 3.69 15.93 0.55
N ARG A 71 3.33 17.07 -0.06
CA ARG A 71 3.78 17.43 -1.41
C ARG A 71 5.31 17.46 -1.52
N ALA A 72 5.99 18.02 -0.52
CA ALA A 72 7.46 18.06 -0.48
C ALA A 72 8.05 16.65 -0.39
N TRP A 73 7.43 15.76 0.39
CA TRP A 73 7.82 14.36 0.47
C TRP A 73 7.70 13.66 -0.89
N LEU A 74 6.58 13.87 -1.60
CA LEU A 74 6.36 13.29 -2.93
C LEU A 74 7.35 13.86 -3.97
N SER A 75 7.56 15.17 -3.97
CA SER A 75 8.54 15.82 -4.87
C SER A 75 9.95 15.25 -4.67
N ALA A 76 10.36 15.01 -3.42
CA ALA A 76 11.65 14.40 -3.11
C ALA A 76 11.71 12.93 -3.54
N ALA A 77 10.63 12.16 -3.47
CA ALA A 77 10.56 10.79 -4.00
C ALA A 77 10.69 10.78 -5.52
N ILE A 78 10.02 11.68 -6.22
CA ILE A 78 10.12 11.85 -7.68
C ILE A 78 11.54 12.19 -8.08
N ALA A 79 12.19 13.13 -7.36
CA ALA A 79 13.57 13.49 -7.62
C ALA A 79 14.54 12.31 -7.42
N GLU A 80 14.30 11.47 -6.41
CA GLU A 80 15.08 10.25 -6.17
C GLU A 80 14.92 9.25 -7.33
N PHE A 81 13.69 9.02 -7.79
CA PHE A 81 13.41 8.13 -8.92
C PHE A 81 14.09 8.62 -10.21
N ARG A 82 13.96 9.91 -10.53
CA ARG A 82 14.56 10.50 -11.74
C ARG A 82 16.07 10.37 -11.80
N LYS A 83 16.76 10.36 -10.66
CA LYS A 83 18.22 10.15 -10.59
C LYS A 83 18.66 8.73 -10.99
N LEU A 84 17.76 7.76 -11.05
CA LEU A 84 18.09 6.40 -11.48
C LEU A 84 18.29 6.30 -12.99
N TYR A 85 17.85 7.30 -13.76
CA TYR A 85 17.84 7.24 -15.23
C TYR A 85 18.45 8.48 -15.83
N ASP A 86 19.30 8.25 -16.84
CA ASP A 86 19.71 9.29 -17.79
C ASP A 86 18.71 9.24 -18.96
N ARG A 87 17.74 10.18 -18.98
CA ARG A 87 16.67 10.20 -19.97
C ARG A 87 17.20 10.19 -21.41
N ASP A 88 18.31 10.90 -21.69
CA ASP A 88 18.84 11.07 -23.03
C ASP A 88 19.51 9.78 -23.55
N ARG A 89 19.83 8.83 -22.66
CA ARG A 89 20.33 7.49 -23.01
C ARG A 89 19.23 6.46 -23.20
N LEU A 90 17.98 6.77 -22.87
CA LEU A 90 16.85 5.90 -23.11
C LEU A 90 16.50 5.90 -24.61
N SER A 91 15.99 4.76 -25.11
CA SER A 91 15.39 4.71 -26.43
C SER A 91 14.16 5.63 -26.50
N TRP A 92 13.76 6.08 -27.70
CA TRP A 92 12.63 6.99 -27.86
C TRP A 92 11.32 6.46 -27.26
N VAL A 93 11.09 5.14 -27.31
CA VAL A 93 9.92 4.49 -26.68
C VAL A 93 10.02 4.56 -25.16
N GLN A 94 11.22 4.29 -24.61
CA GLN A 94 11.46 4.40 -23.17
C GLN A 94 11.36 5.83 -22.67
N GLN A 95 11.81 6.84 -23.45
CA GLN A 95 11.65 8.25 -23.13
C GLN A 95 10.18 8.63 -23.03
N ALA A 96 9.36 8.23 -24.00
CA ALA A 96 7.92 8.48 -23.97
C ALA A 96 7.25 7.82 -22.74
N SER A 97 7.63 6.61 -22.39
CA SER A 97 7.13 5.92 -21.20
C SER A 97 7.62 6.59 -19.91
N PHE A 98 8.88 6.99 -19.82
CA PHE A 98 9.46 7.72 -18.70
C PHE A 98 8.78 9.09 -18.48
N ASP A 99 8.51 9.83 -19.56
CA ASP A 99 7.83 11.13 -19.50
C ASP A 99 6.37 11.00 -19.07
N LYS A 100 5.69 9.93 -19.48
CA LYS A 100 4.34 9.59 -18.99
C LYS A 100 4.35 9.30 -17.49
N GLY A 101 5.40 8.66 -17.00
CA GLY A 101 5.63 8.39 -15.59
C GLY A 101 5.46 6.94 -15.16
N SER A 102 5.90 6.68 -13.93
CA SER A 102 5.72 5.41 -13.23
C SER A 102 4.63 5.59 -12.19
N PHE A 103 3.72 4.62 -12.10
CA PHE A 103 2.56 4.67 -11.21
C PHE A 103 2.65 3.56 -10.16
N ALA A 104 2.31 3.90 -8.91
CA ALA A 104 2.21 2.92 -7.83
C ALA A 104 1.25 3.38 -6.73
N SER A 105 0.66 2.43 -6.02
CA SER A 105 -0.07 2.68 -4.78
C SER A 105 0.89 2.95 -3.62
N LEU A 106 0.39 3.48 -2.52
CA LEU A 106 1.10 3.55 -1.24
C LEU A 106 0.14 3.27 -0.10
N LEU A 107 0.36 2.17 0.59
CA LEU A 107 -0.28 1.85 1.86
C LEU A 107 0.78 1.94 2.96
N GLY A 108 0.62 2.89 3.86
CA GLY A 108 1.52 3.13 4.98
C GLY A 108 0.83 2.87 6.31
N VAL A 109 1.54 2.24 7.25
CA VAL A 109 1.03 1.95 8.60
C VAL A 109 2.06 2.39 9.61
N ARG A 110 1.62 3.12 10.63
CA ARG A 110 2.44 3.42 11.79
C ARG A 110 1.68 3.16 13.09
N PHE A 111 2.38 2.57 14.04
CA PHE A 111 1.88 2.43 15.39
C PHE A 111 2.22 3.69 16.19
N ILE A 112 1.21 4.26 16.83
CA ILE A 112 1.32 5.45 17.66
C ILE A 112 0.83 5.13 19.08
N ASP A 113 1.04 6.05 20.01
CA ASP A 113 0.64 5.89 21.42
C ASP A 113 1.08 4.52 22.01
N ALA A 114 2.39 4.23 21.95
CA ALA A 114 2.97 2.98 22.43
C ALA A 114 2.28 1.73 21.84
N GLY A 115 1.77 1.82 20.62
CA GLY A 115 1.13 0.72 19.90
C GLY A 115 -0.36 0.54 20.17
N ARG A 116 -0.99 1.47 20.89
CA ARG A 116 -2.45 1.42 21.15
C ARG A 116 -3.28 1.87 19.97
N LEU A 117 -2.72 2.76 19.17
CA LEU A 117 -3.35 3.30 17.98
C LEU A 117 -2.54 2.93 16.74
N ILE A 118 -3.25 2.74 15.64
CA ILE A 118 -2.68 2.55 14.31
C ILE A 118 -3.16 3.69 13.46
N GLN A 119 -2.24 4.35 12.77
CA GLN A 119 -2.58 5.23 11.68
C GLN A 119 -2.26 4.54 10.36
N VAL A 120 -3.24 4.51 9.47
CA VAL A 120 -3.17 3.95 8.13
C VAL A 120 -3.28 5.08 7.12
N LEU A 121 -2.26 5.24 6.27
CA LEU A 121 -2.30 6.06 5.06
C LEU A 121 -2.58 5.16 3.88
N SER A 122 -3.51 5.51 2.99
CA SER A 122 -3.73 4.80 1.73
C SER A 122 -3.88 5.76 0.57
N ILE A 123 -3.10 5.51 -0.49
CA ILE A 123 -3.21 6.17 -1.79
C ILE A 123 -3.18 5.06 -2.84
N GLY A 124 -4.25 4.93 -3.59
CA GLY A 124 -4.46 3.82 -4.52
C GLY A 124 -5.43 2.77 -3.99
N ASP A 125 -5.22 1.53 -4.38
CA ASP A 125 -6.12 0.39 -4.20
C ASP A 125 -5.57 -0.73 -3.32
N SER A 126 -4.44 -0.50 -2.66
CA SER A 126 -3.97 -1.42 -1.62
C SER A 126 -4.84 -1.29 -0.36
N LEU A 127 -5.16 -2.42 0.27
CA LEU A 127 -6.13 -2.52 1.36
C LEU A 127 -5.45 -2.82 2.70
N ALA A 128 -5.82 -2.08 3.73
CA ALA A 128 -5.60 -2.42 5.12
C ALA A 128 -6.87 -2.99 5.75
N VAL A 129 -6.72 -4.02 6.57
CA VAL A 129 -7.82 -4.72 7.25
C VAL A 129 -7.46 -4.93 8.71
N LEU A 130 -8.23 -4.34 9.61
CA LEU A 130 -8.16 -4.63 11.05
C LEU A 130 -9.07 -5.81 11.35
N CYS A 131 -8.51 -6.83 12.01
CA CYS A 131 -9.23 -8.04 12.38
C CYS A 131 -9.25 -8.25 13.89
N ASP A 132 -10.25 -9.00 14.36
CA ASP A 132 -10.26 -9.63 15.68
C ASP A 132 -10.56 -11.13 15.49
N GLY A 133 -9.51 -11.95 15.61
CA GLY A 133 -9.56 -13.34 15.22
C GLY A 133 -9.87 -13.49 13.72
N ASP A 134 -10.97 -14.16 13.40
CA ASP A 134 -11.40 -14.40 12.02
C ASP A 134 -12.36 -13.33 11.46
N TYR A 135 -12.67 -12.29 12.25
CA TYR A 135 -13.67 -11.27 11.91
C TYR A 135 -13.00 -9.95 11.48
N ILE A 136 -13.49 -9.37 10.39
CA ILE A 136 -13.10 -8.03 9.96
C ILE A 136 -13.78 -6.99 10.85
N LYS A 137 -13.00 -6.08 11.43
CA LYS A 137 -13.48 -4.96 12.26
C LYS A 137 -13.49 -3.64 11.50
N ALA A 138 -12.45 -3.38 10.72
CA ALA A 138 -12.36 -2.19 9.88
C ALA A 138 -11.56 -2.50 8.62
N THR A 139 -11.80 -1.72 7.56
CA THR A 139 -11.06 -1.78 6.30
C THR A 139 -10.81 -0.36 5.77
N PHE A 140 -9.72 -0.14 5.06
CA PHE A 140 -9.38 1.15 4.45
C PHE A 140 -8.46 0.95 3.24
N PRO A 141 -8.64 1.64 2.10
CA PRO A 141 -9.63 2.70 1.86
C PRO A 141 -11.02 2.15 1.46
N PHE A 142 -11.13 0.89 1.15
CA PHE A 142 -12.36 0.28 0.64
C PHE A 142 -13.09 -0.52 1.72
N SER A 143 -14.42 -0.48 1.65
CA SER A 143 -15.31 -1.25 2.52
C SER A 143 -16.12 -2.31 1.76
N ALA A 144 -16.06 -2.33 0.43
CA ALA A 144 -16.78 -3.29 -0.42
C ALA A 144 -15.93 -3.67 -1.64
N ALA A 145 -16.07 -4.92 -2.09
CA ALA A 145 -15.36 -5.44 -3.27
C ALA A 145 -15.64 -4.64 -4.55
N SER A 146 -16.86 -4.11 -4.71
CA SER A 146 -17.24 -3.30 -5.87
C SER A 146 -16.44 -2.00 -6.02
N GLN A 147 -15.78 -1.52 -4.97
CA GLN A 147 -14.97 -0.29 -5.03
C GLN A 147 -13.65 -0.49 -5.77
N PHE A 148 -13.16 -1.74 -5.88
CA PHE A 148 -11.97 -2.07 -6.68
C PHE A 148 -12.18 -2.02 -8.20
N THR A 149 -13.42 -1.90 -8.66
CA THR A 149 -13.73 -1.81 -10.11
C THR A 149 -13.42 -0.43 -10.70
N ARG A 150 -13.16 0.56 -9.87
CA ARG A 150 -12.79 1.91 -10.29
C ARG A 150 -11.30 1.99 -10.53
N SER A 151 -10.90 2.78 -11.54
CA SER A 151 -9.47 3.07 -11.75
C SER A 151 -8.90 3.79 -10.52
N PRO A 152 -7.87 3.24 -9.87
CA PRO A 152 -7.30 3.84 -8.67
C PRO A 152 -6.53 5.12 -9.01
N GLN A 153 -6.49 6.05 -8.07
CA GLN A 153 -5.60 7.20 -8.14
C GLN A 153 -4.25 6.81 -7.55
N LEU A 154 -3.24 6.66 -8.40
CA LEU A 154 -1.91 6.21 -8.04
C LEU A 154 -0.93 7.38 -7.96
N LEU A 155 0.09 7.26 -7.13
CA LEU A 155 1.21 8.19 -7.10
C LEU A 155 2.06 8.03 -8.36
N CYS A 156 2.31 9.14 -9.05
CA CYS A 156 3.05 9.16 -10.30
C CYS A 156 4.36 9.93 -10.18
N THR A 157 5.38 9.48 -10.91
CA THR A 157 6.66 10.21 -11.07
C THR A 157 6.55 11.43 -12.00
N ASN A 158 5.45 11.55 -12.77
CA ASN A 158 5.07 12.77 -13.47
C ASN A 158 4.18 13.62 -12.54
N PRO A 159 4.63 14.81 -12.10
CA PRO A 159 3.86 15.64 -11.16
C PRO A 159 2.45 16.02 -11.67
N ALA A 160 2.27 16.15 -12.99
CA ALA A 160 0.99 16.53 -13.59
C ALA A 160 -0.12 15.49 -13.37
N GLU A 161 0.25 14.22 -13.12
CA GLU A 161 -0.70 13.14 -12.86
C GLU A 161 -1.16 13.08 -11.39
N ASN A 162 -0.55 13.87 -10.49
CA ASN A 162 -0.87 13.89 -9.07
C ASN A 162 -1.86 15.00 -8.67
N VAL A 163 -2.60 15.57 -9.63
CA VAL A 163 -3.56 16.67 -9.38
C VAL A 163 -4.74 16.29 -8.48
N PHE A 164 -5.04 14.99 -8.36
CA PHE A 164 -6.05 14.51 -7.41
C PHE A 164 -5.72 14.88 -5.97
N LEU A 165 -4.44 15.00 -5.63
CA LEU A 165 -3.98 15.43 -4.31
C LEU A 165 -4.33 16.90 -4.00
N ASP A 166 -4.70 17.73 -4.98
CA ASP A 166 -5.15 19.10 -4.75
C ASP A 166 -6.60 19.16 -4.25
N LYS A 167 -7.34 18.06 -4.36
CA LYS A 167 -8.74 17.93 -3.96
C LYS A 167 -8.93 17.28 -2.59
N VAL A 168 -7.83 17.05 -1.85
CA VAL A 168 -7.81 16.28 -0.60
C VAL A 168 -8.48 17.01 0.58
N ASP A 169 -8.96 18.26 0.41
CA ASP A 169 -9.48 19.05 1.53
C ASP A 169 -10.93 18.76 1.94
N ALA A 170 -11.73 18.06 1.16
CA ALA A 170 -13.14 17.86 1.51
C ALA A 170 -13.72 16.46 1.25
N ASP A 171 -13.24 15.72 0.23
CA ASP A 171 -13.94 14.51 -0.24
C ASP A 171 -13.07 13.24 -0.26
N TYR A 172 -11.80 13.30 0.12
CA TYR A 172 -10.86 12.19 0.03
C TYR A 172 -10.09 12.01 1.33
N ASP A 173 -10.55 11.12 2.17
CA ASP A 173 -9.86 10.71 3.39
C ASP A 173 -8.70 9.76 3.04
N LEU A 174 -7.46 10.28 3.11
CA LEU A 174 -6.24 9.50 2.87
C LEU A 174 -5.76 8.76 4.12
N VAL A 175 -6.36 9.01 5.27
CA VAL A 175 -5.87 8.52 6.56
C VAL A 175 -7.02 7.98 7.40
N ALA A 176 -6.79 6.80 7.98
CA ALA A 176 -7.67 6.23 8.99
C ALA A 176 -6.88 5.97 10.26
N ASP A 177 -7.49 6.27 11.41
CA ASP A 177 -6.94 5.97 12.73
C ASP A 177 -7.78 4.86 13.38
N TRP A 178 -7.11 3.80 13.85
CA TRP A 178 -7.74 2.65 14.46
C TRP A 178 -7.17 2.36 15.84
N SER A 179 -8.00 1.78 16.73
CA SER A 179 -7.58 1.29 18.03
C SER A 179 -7.67 -0.23 18.12
N PHE A 180 -6.69 -0.83 18.78
CA PHE A 180 -6.75 -2.24 19.17
C PHE A 180 -7.50 -2.47 20.49
N GLN A 181 -7.89 -1.41 21.17
CA GLN A 181 -8.53 -1.51 22.47
C GLN A 181 -9.86 -2.27 22.38
N GLY A 182 -10.03 -3.24 23.26
CA GLY A 182 -11.24 -4.07 23.29
C GLY A 182 -11.25 -5.24 22.29
N LEU A 183 -10.20 -5.41 21.48
CA LEU A 183 -10.06 -6.58 20.62
C LEU A 183 -9.37 -7.73 21.37
N ALA A 184 -9.89 -8.94 21.21
CA ALA A 184 -9.38 -10.13 21.91
C ALA A 184 -8.17 -10.75 21.19
N GLN A 185 -8.20 -10.76 19.86
CA GLN A 185 -7.15 -11.32 19.00
C GLN A 185 -6.88 -10.39 17.81
N PRO A 186 -6.38 -9.14 18.07
CA PRO A 186 -6.19 -8.17 17.03
C PRO A 186 -5.12 -8.59 16.04
N ALA A 187 -5.37 -8.35 14.77
CA ALA A 187 -4.39 -8.46 13.69
C ALA A 187 -4.63 -7.37 12.65
N LEU A 188 -3.55 -6.89 12.05
CA LEU A 188 -3.59 -5.98 10.91
C LEU A 188 -3.06 -6.71 9.68
N LEU A 189 -3.86 -6.76 8.64
CA LEU A 189 -3.47 -7.28 7.33
C LEU A 189 -3.34 -6.10 6.37
N CYS A 190 -2.27 -6.10 5.58
CA CYS A 190 -2.07 -5.17 4.46
C CYS A 190 -1.88 -5.99 3.19
N MET A 191 -2.57 -5.65 2.12
CA MET A 191 -2.58 -6.44 0.91
C MET A 191 -2.76 -5.56 -0.33
N THR A 192 -2.27 -6.03 -1.47
CA THR A 192 -2.51 -5.41 -2.77
C THR A 192 -3.92 -5.73 -3.28
N ASP A 193 -4.32 -5.08 -4.35
CA ASP A 193 -5.67 -5.04 -4.92
C ASP A 193 -6.32 -6.43 -5.11
N ALA A 194 -5.62 -7.37 -5.72
CA ALA A 194 -6.18 -8.68 -6.06
C ALA A 194 -6.65 -9.46 -4.81
N LEU A 195 -5.81 -9.48 -3.75
CA LEU A 195 -6.19 -10.14 -2.50
C LEU A 195 -7.21 -9.32 -1.73
N GLY A 196 -7.10 -7.99 -1.76
CA GLY A 196 -8.07 -7.10 -1.13
C GLY A 196 -9.47 -7.26 -1.70
N HIS A 197 -9.58 -7.25 -3.02
CA HIS A 197 -10.84 -7.51 -3.73
C HIS A 197 -11.41 -8.90 -3.39
N TRP A 198 -10.56 -9.93 -3.47
CA TRP A 198 -10.98 -11.29 -3.12
C TRP A 198 -11.50 -11.35 -1.67
N LEU A 199 -10.77 -10.82 -0.70
CA LEU A 199 -11.16 -10.87 0.71
C LEU A 199 -12.49 -10.16 0.96
N LEU A 200 -12.70 -8.96 0.41
CA LEU A 200 -13.95 -8.25 0.56
C LEU A 200 -15.11 -8.97 -0.15
N SER A 201 -14.86 -9.63 -1.28
CA SER A 201 -15.89 -10.45 -1.94
C SER A 201 -16.29 -11.69 -1.13
N GLN A 202 -15.36 -12.25 -0.33
CA GLN A 202 -15.69 -13.35 0.60
C GLN A 202 -16.49 -12.88 1.80
N ARG A 203 -16.25 -11.65 2.29
CA ARG A 203 -16.96 -11.07 3.43
C ARG A 203 -18.48 -11.05 3.23
N ASP A 204 -18.93 -10.82 2.01
CA ASP A 204 -20.37 -10.79 1.69
C ASP A 204 -21.03 -12.19 1.81
N ARG A 205 -20.22 -13.25 1.78
CA ARG A 205 -20.66 -14.65 1.80
C ARG A 205 -20.31 -15.40 3.08
N ASN A 206 -19.33 -14.89 3.83
CA ASN A 206 -18.79 -15.53 5.02
C ASN A 206 -18.55 -14.48 6.11
N PRO A 207 -19.16 -14.60 7.31
CA PRO A 207 -18.95 -13.67 8.41
C PRO A 207 -17.53 -13.70 8.98
N ALA A 208 -16.77 -14.80 8.75
CA ALA A 208 -15.41 -15.01 9.23
C ALA A 208 -14.41 -15.24 8.07
N PRO A 209 -14.25 -14.27 7.13
CA PRO A 209 -13.49 -14.48 5.90
C PRO A 209 -11.99 -14.66 6.14
N ILE A 210 -11.46 -14.18 7.26
CA ILE A 210 -10.04 -14.33 7.62
C ILE A 210 -9.66 -15.80 7.83
N SER A 211 -10.59 -16.64 8.27
CA SER A 211 -10.35 -18.08 8.40
C SER A 211 -9.92 -18.74 7.08
N LEU A 212 -10.31 -18.18 5.94
CA LEU A 212 -9.94 -18.68 4.63
C LEU A 212 -8.46 -18.45 4.32
N LEU A 213 -7.87 -17.33 4.81
CA LEU A 213 -6.45 -17.03 4.63
C LEU A 213 -5.50 -17.96 5.41
N ARG A 214 -6.03 -18.65 6.44
CA ARG A 214 -5.23 -19.61 7.23
C ARG A 214 -5.12 -20.98 6.59
N LYS A 215 -5.87 -21.23 5.49
CA LYS A 215 -5.91 -22.50 4.79
C LYS A 215 -5.01 -22.52 3.54
N VAL A 216 -4.41 -21.38 3.23
CA VAL A 216 -3.46 -21.17 2.15
C VAL A 216 -2.04 -21.12 2.72
#